data_8834e906db2e1a8dc8a98d2b2357a635
#
_entry.id   8834e906db2e1a8dc8a98d2b2357a635
#
_cell.length_a   1.000
_cell.length_b   1.000
_cell.length_c   1.000
_cell.angle_alpha   90.00
_cell.angle_beta   90.00
_cell.angle_gamma   90.00
#
_symmetry.space_group_name_H-M   'P 1'
#
loop_
_entity.id
_entity.type
_entity.pdbx_description
1 polymer ?
#
loop_
_entity_poly.entity_id
_entity_poly.type
_entity_poly.pdbx_seq_one_letter_code
_entity_poly.pdbx_strand_id
1 'polypeptide(L)' 'MEGWTIEDVCTFVQGLSLEFGDHASVYAAAMKEKAIDGEALLDLSAAHLEELGVSPEHRSLMLARVQDLPRTRSTAL' A
#
# COMPACT_ATOMS: atom_id res chain seq x y z
N MET A 1 -7.50 8.88 -2.35
CA MET A 1 -6.26 8.71 -1.59
C MET A 1 -5.88 9.89 -0.75
N GLU A 2 -6.22 11.09 -1.19
CA GLU A 2 -5.98 12.25 -0.34
C GLU A 2 -6.72 12.08 0.96
N GLY A 3 -6.05 12.42 2.04
CA GLY A 3 -6.62 12.31 3.35
C GLY A 3 -6.51 10.95 4.01
N TRP A 4 -5.97 9.96 3.31
CA TRP A 4 -5.74 8.67 3.94
C TRP A 4 -4.65 8.80 5.00
N THR A 5 -4.95 8.28 6.18
CA THR A 5 -3.98 8.23 7.26
C THR A 5 -3.16 6.96 7.14
N ILE A 6 -2.16 6.84 8.02
CA ILE A 6 -1.38 5.62 8.10
C ILE A 6 -2.28 4.42 8.40
N GLU A 7 -3.29 4.62 9.25
CA GLU A 7 -4.21 3.54 9.57
C GLU A 7 -5.05 3.13 8.37
N ASP A 8 -5.44 4.09 7.55
CA ASP A 8 -6.18 3.78 6.32
C ASP A 8 -5.34 2.91 5.39
N VAL A 9 -4.06 3.22 5.29
CA VAL A 9 -3.14 2.43 4.48
C VAL A 9 -3.01 1.03 5.05
N CYS A 10 -2.89 0.90 6.36
CA CYS A 10 -2.80 -0.41 6.99
C CYS A 10 -4.05 -1.23 6.72
N THR A 11 -5.22 -0.62 6.81
CA THR A 11 -6.48 -1.30 6.54
C THR A 11 -6.53 -1.77 5.08
N PHE A 12 -6.09 -0.93 4.17
CA PHE A 12 -6.03 -1.28 2.76
C PHE A 12 -5.14 -2.51 2.53
N VAL A 13 -3.95 -2.49 3.12
CA VAL A 13 -3.01 -3.60 2.94
C VAL A 13 -3.55 -4.88 3.57
N GLN A 14 -4.14 -4.78 4.76
CA GLN A 14 -4.72 -5.95 5.42
C GLN A 14 -5.88 -6.51 4.60
N GLY A 15 -6.58 -5.68 3.88
CA GLY A 15 -7.65 -6.12 3.00
C GLY A 15 -7.16 -6.93 1.82
N LEU A 16 -5.87 -6.92 1.54
CA LEU A 16 -5.29 -7.72 0.47
C LEU A 16 -4.84 -9.10 0.95
N SER A 17 -5.31 -9.53 2.10
CA SER A 17 -4.88 -10.81 2.67
C SER A 17 -5.21 -12.00 1.77
N LEU A 18 -6.22 -11.89 0.92
CA LEU A 18 -6.54 -12.95 -0.04
C LEU A 18 -5.40 -13.15 -1.04
N GLU A 19 -4.62 -12.11 -1.28
CA GLU A 19 -3.53 -12.15 -2.24
C GLU A 19 -2.19 -12.39 -1.57
N PHE A 20 -2.01 -11.83 -0.38
CA PHE A 20 -0.74 -11.90 0.34
C PHE A 20 -0.74 -12.93 1.46
N GLY A 21 -1.90 -13.47 1.82
CA GLY A 21 -1.99 -14.40 2.93
C GLY A 21 -1.57 -13.71 4.23
N ASP A 22 -0.80 -14.41 5.02
CA ASP A 22 -0.35 -13.88 6.31
C ASP A 22 0.61 -12.72 6.15
N HIS A 23 1.18 -12.54 4.96
CA HIS A 23 2.12 -11.45 4.72
C HIS A 23 1.42 -10.09 4.74
N ALA A 24 0.11 -10.05 4.54
CA ALA A 24 -0.61 -8.78 4.56
C ALA A 24 -0.43 -8.06 5.90
N SER A 25 -0.51 -8.79 7.00
CA SER A 25 -0.30 -8.21 8.33
C SER A 25 1.12 -7.70 8.49
N VAL A 26 2.09 -8.46 7.99
CA VAL A 26 3.50 -8.07 8.08
C VAL A 26 3.73 -6.79 7.28
N TYR A 27 3.18 -6.73 6.09
CA TYR A 27 3.36 -5.55 5.25
C TYR A 27 2.66 -4.33 5.84
N ALA A 28 1.47 -4.51 6.39
CA ALA A 28 0.76 -3.42 7.04
C ALA A 28 1.57 -2.88 8.22
N ALA A 29 2.14 -3.76 9.01
CA ALA A 29 2.96 -3.36 10.15
C ALA A 29 4.20 -2.59 9.68
N ALA A 30 4.82 -3.05 8.60
CA ALA A 30 6.00 -2.37 8.06
C ALA A 30 5.64 -0.97 7.57
N MET A 31 4.50 -0.84 6.93
CA MET A 31 4.05 0.46 6.45
C MET A 31 3.75 1.42 7.59
N LYS A 32 3.16 0.90 8.66
CA LYS A 32 2.90 1.69 9.84
C LYS A 32 4.20 2.16 10.47
N GLU A 33 5.18 1.27 10.54
CA GLU A 33 6.48 1.59 11.12
C GLU A 33 7.19 2.69 10.33
N LYS A 34 7.03 2.68 9.01
CA LYS A 34 7.64 3.68 8.14
C LYS A 34 6.74 4.90 7.93
N ALA A 35 5.62 4.96 8.62
CA ALA A 35 4.68 6.08 8.54
C ALA A 35 4.22 6.36 7.11
N ILE A 36 3.84 5.29 6.40
CA ILE A 36 3.37 5.40 5.03
C ILE A 36 1.89 5.78 5.06
N ASP A 37 1.59 7.03 4.75
CA ASP A 37 0.19 7.47 4.63
C ASP A 37 -0.25 7.35 3.17
N GLY A 38 -1.45 7.87 2.85
CA GLY A 38 -1.98 7.74 1.50
C GLY A 38 -1.11 8.40 0.46
N GLU A 39 -0.55 9.55 0.78
CA GLU A 39 0.31 10.27 -0.13
C GLU A 39 1.60 9.50 -0.42
N ALA A 40 2.21 8.97 0.63
CA ALA A 40 3.40 8.17 0.47
C ALA A 40 3.11 6.87 -0.26
N LEU A 41 1.92 6.30 -0.04
CA LEU A 41 1.51 5.09 -0.72
C LEU A 41 1.47 5.28 -2.24
N LEU A 42 0.99 6.43 -2.69
CA LEU A 42 0.94 6.72 -4.12
C LEU A 42 2.33 6.89 -4.73
N ASP A 43 3.30 7.23 -3.90
CA ASP A 43 4.68 7.43 -4.35
C ASP A 43 5.54 6.17 -4.20
N LEU A 44 4.98 5.07 -3.73
CA LEU A 44 5.75 3.86 -3.52
C LEU A 44 6.32 3.33 -4.83
N SER A 45 7.54 2.85 -4.75
CA SER A 45 8.20 2.20 -5.87
C SER A 45 8.67 0.83 -5.41
N ALA A 46 9.18 0.03 -6.38
CA ALA A 46 9.70 -1.29 -6.04
C ALA A 46 10.84 -1.19 -5.02
N ALA A 47 11.66 -0.15 -5.13
CA ALA A 47 12.77 0.03 -4.18
C ALA A 47 12.25 0.27 -2.77
N HIS A 48 11.20 1.07 -2.64
CA HIS A 48 10.61 1.31 -1.34
C HIS A 48 10.02 0.03 -0.75
N LEU A 49 9.37 -0.76 -1.57
CA LEU A 49 8.78 -2.01 -1.12
C LEU A 49 9.85 -3.00 -0.71
N GLU A 50 10.98 -2.99 -1.39
CA GLU A 50 12.11 -3.83 -1.00
C GLU A 50 12.59 -3.45 0.39
N GLU A 51 12.69 -2.16 0.67
CA GLU A 51 13.10 -1.69 1.99
C GLU A 51 12.10 -2.08 3.07
N LEU A 52 10.83 -2.19 2.70
CA LEU A 52 9.80 -2.61 3.63
C LEU A 52 9.79 -4.11 3.85
N GLY A 53 10.57 -4.86 3.10
CA GLY A 53 10.65 -6.30 3.24
C GLY A 53 9.61 -7.04 2.40
N VAL A 54 9.02 -6.38 1.42
CA VAL A 54 8.03 -7.01 0.56
C VAL A 54 8.72 -7.91 -0.46
N SER A 55 8.25 -9.14 -0.57
CA SER A 55 8.80 -10.11 -1.52
C SER A 55 8.66 -9.62 -2.96
N PRO A 56 9.59 -10.01 -3.85
CA PRO A 56 9.51 -9.57 -5.25
C PRO A 56 8.17 -9.89 -5.91
N GLU A 57 7.60 -11.04 -5.60
CA GLU A 57 6.31 -11.45 -6.15
C GLU A 57 5.21 -10.51 -5.68
N HIS A 58 5.28 -10.13 -4.42
CA HIS A 58 4.26 -9.26 -3.84
C HIS A 58 4.46 -7.80 -4.20
N ARG A 59 5.67 -7.41 -4.56
CA ARG A 59 5.93 -6.03 -4.96
C ARG A 59 5.11 -5.64 -6.19
N SER A 60 5.15 -6.47 -7.22
CA SER A 60 4.37 -6.21 -8.43
C SER A 60 2.89 -6.14 -8.12
N LEU A 61 2.41 -7.08 -7.32
CA LEU A 61 1.00 -7.13 -6.96
C LEU A 61 0.59 -5.90 -6.15
N MET A 62 1.42 -5.53 -5.19
CA MET A 62 1.16 -4.35 -4.37
C MET A 62 1.09 -3.09 -5.22
N LEU A 63 2.05 -2.93 -6.13
CA LEU A 63 2.06 -1.76 -7.00
C LEU A 63 0.84 -1.73 -7.91
N ALA A 64 0.42 -2.89 -8.42
CA ALA A 64 -0.78 -2.96 -9.24
C ALA A 64 -2.01 -2.54 -8.46
N ARG A 65 -2.11 -2.98 -7.21
CA ARG A 65 -3.25 -2.62 -6.37
C ARG A 65 -3.27 -1.13 -6.04
N VAL A 66 -2.09 -0.58 -5.79
CA VAL A 66 -1.99 0.85 -5.51
C VAL A 66 -2.38 1.65 -6.74
N GLN A 67 -2.00 1.21 -7.92
CA GLN A 67 -2.34 1.91 -9.15
C GLN A 67 -3.82 1.85 -9.46
N ASP A 68 -4.52 0.84 -8.95
CA ASP A 68 -5.96 0.73 -9.12
C ASP A 68 -6.74 1.69 -8.23
N LEU A 69 -6.08 2.28 -7.25
CA LEU A 69 -6.77 3.18 -6.33
C LEU A 69 -7.08 4.51 -7.03
N PRO A 70 -8.21 5.13 -6.71
CA PRO A 70 -8.51 6.45 -7.25
C PRO A 70 -7.49 7.46 -6.72
N ARG A 71 -6.83 8.14 -7.65
CA ARG A 71 -5.78 9.07 -7.29
C ARG A 71 -6.25 10.49 -7.18
N THR A 72 -7.38 10.80 -7.79
CA THR A 72 -7.87 12.14 -7.75
C THR A 72 -9.26 12.11 -7.23
N ARG A 73 -9.61 13.20 -6.76
CA ARG A 73 -10.95 13.35 -6.43
C ARG A 73 -11.64 13.77 -7.68
N SER A 74 -11.59 13.85 -8.27
CA SER A 74 -12.20 14.16 -9.27
C SER A 74 -12.84 14.06 -10.02
N THR A 75 -12.88 14.05 -10.23
CA THR A 75 -13.27 14.06 -10.77
C THR A 75 -14.02 14.28 -11.45
N ALA A 76 -14.19 14.44 -11.66
CA ALA A 76 -14.86 14.75 -12.16
C ALA A 76 -15.82 14.58 -12.54
N LEU A 77 -16.02 14.59 -12.60
CA LEU A 77 -16.86 14.50 -12.98
C LEU A 77 -17.43 14.60 -13.10
#